data_70a3872e2b836126b951657e527e17a8
#
_entry.id   70a3872e2b836126b951657e527e17a8
#
_cell.length_a   1.000
_cell.length_b   1.000
_cell.length_c   1.000
_cell.angle_alpha   90.00
_cell.angle_beta   90.00
_cell.angle_gamma   90.00
#
_symmetry.space_group_name_H-M   'P 1'
#
loop_
_entity.id
_entity.type
_entity.pdbx_description
1 polymer ?
#
loop_
_entity_poly.entity_id
_entity_poly.type
_entity_poly.pdbx_seq_one_letter_code
_entity_poly.pdbx_strand_id
1 'polypeptide(L)'
;PGLWLWSAVSGTNQILPEGWRGVDLEMGASLGRDQSLQRQRDLVTDVRQAAGTRETVVVLPESTLGFWTPTLERFWRNELQGTHVTVVAGAAVVDAVGYDNVMVAIDAHGGRVLYRERMPVPVSMWRPWERWTRETGGARANLFANPVVEVAGRKIAPLICYEQLVLWPILQSMLYRPDAIVLIGNGWWTTGGNIIAIQRASAKAWSALFGVPLVISFNT
;
A
#
# COMPACT_ATOMS: atom_id res chain seq x y z
N PRO A 1 -27.40 -15.03 12.34
CA PRO A 1 -28.19 -13.80 12.17
C PRO A 1 -27.57 -12.62 12.93
N GLY A 2 -27.10 -12.76 14.18
CA GLY A 2 -26.60 -11.66 15.02
C GLY A 2 -25.40 -10.91 14.49
N LEU A 3 -24.44 -11.58 13.87
CA LEU A 3 -23.26 -10.93 13.25
C LEU A 3 -23.63 -10.05 12.05
N TRP A 4 -24.65 -10.43 11.28
CA TRP A 4 -25.18 -9.63 10.17
C TRP A 4 -25.89 -8.36 10.65
N LEU A 5 -26.69 -8.48 11.70
CA LEU A 5 -27.35 -7.33 12.32
C LEU A 5 -26.34 -6.40 12.97
N TRP A 6 -25.31 -6.95 13.62
CA TRP A 6 -24.24 -6.16 14.22
C TRP A 6 -23.43 -5.42 13.17
N SER A 7 -23.08 -6.06 12.05
CA SER A 7 -22.40 -5.44 10.90
C SER A 7 -23.23 -4.32 10.26
N ALA A 8 -24.55 -4.50 10.17
CA ALA A 8 -25.46 -3.48 9.60
C ALA A 8 -25.64 -2.25 10.53
N VAL A 9 -25.56 -2.46 11.84
CA VAL A 9 -25.73 -1.39 12.84
C VAL A 9 -24.40 -0.73 13.20
N SER A 10 -23.28 -1.47 13.08
CA SER A 10 -21.92 -1.00 13.38
C SER A 10 -21.26 -0.26 12.21
N GLY A 11 -22.01 0.06 11.14
CA GLY A 11 -21.56 0.91 10.03
C GLY A 11 -21.26 2.34 10.49
N THR A 12 -20.42 2.48 11.50
CA THR A 12 -19.85 3.75 11.89
C THR A 12 -18.99 4.24 10.72
N ASN A 13 -19.30 5.44 10.22
CA ASN A 13 -18.38 6.20 9.39
C ASN A 13 -17.07 6.32 10.17
N GLN A 14 -16.13 5.41 9.91
CA GLN A 14 -14.81 5.47 10.52
C GLN A 14 -14.14 6.75 10.00
N ILE A 15 -14.01 7.73 10.89
CA ILE A 15 -13.37 8.99 10.55
C ILE A 15 -11.89 8.68 10.26
N LEU A 16 -11.45 9.01 9.06
CA LEU A 16 -10.03 8.91 8.70
C LEU A 16 -9.18 9.66 9.71
N PRO A 17 -7.98 9.18 10.01
CA PRO A 17 -7.04 9.95 10.81
C PRO A 17 -6.85 11.33 10.17
N GLU A 18 -6.87 12.37 10.98
CA GLU A 18 -6.70 13.75 10.49
C GLU A 18 -5.40 13.86 9.70
N GLY A 19 -5.47 14.51 8.52
CA GLY A 19 -4.33 14.67 7.63
C GLY A 19 -4.01 13.46 6.75
N TRP A 20 -4.73 12.33 6.84
CA TRP A 20 -4.50 11.17 5.99
C TRP A 20 -5.38 11.18 4.74
N ARG A 21 -4.77 10.93 3.57
CA ARG A 21 -5.49 10.90 2.28
C ARG A 21 -4.98 9.77 1.40
N GLY A 22 -5.88 8.94 0.89
CA GLY A 22 -5.60 8.02 -0.21
C GLY A 22 -5.89 8.70 -1.55
N VAL A 23 -4.98 8.59 -2.49
CA VAL A 23 -5.10 9.17 -3.84
C VAL A 23 -5.14 8.03 -4.84
N ASP A 24 -6.25 7.88 -5.54
CA ASP A 24 -6.34 6.96 -6.67
C ASP A 24 -5.64 7.57 -7.88
N LEU A 25 -4.97 6.73 -8.67
CA LEU A 25 -4.25 7.15 -9.87
C LEU A 25 -4.70 6.31 -11.06
N GLU A 26 -4.69 6.91 -12.24
CA GLU A 26 -4.91 6.25 -13.52
C GLU A 26 -3.56 6.11 -14.25
N MET A 27 -2.75 5.16 -13.81
CA MET A 27 -1.41 4.95 -14.36
C MET A 27 -1.41 3.95 -15.53
N GLY A 28 -2.56 3.35 -15.85
CA GLY A 28 -2.70 2.33 -16.88
C GLY A 28 -1.77 1.13 -16.65
N ALA A 29 -1.33 0.49 -17.74
CA ALA A 29 -0.49 -0.72 -17.74
C ALA A 29 0.93 -0.53 -17.18
N SER A 30 1.18 0.55 -16.46
CA SER A 30 2.47 0.77 -15.80
C SER A 30 2.58 -0.10 -14.55
N LEU A 31 3.42 -1.12 -14.64
CA LEU A 31 3.89 -1.87 -13.47
C LEU A 31 4.98 -1.11 -12.69
N GLY A 32 4.96 0.22 -12.72
CA GLY A 32 6.06 1.02 -12.21
C GLY A 32 7.35 0.89 -13.05
N ARG A 33 7.25 0.33 -14.25
CA ARG A 33 8.40 0.18 -15.17
C ARG A 33 8.73 1.48 -15.89
N ASP A 34 7.73 2.35 -16.07
CA ASP A 34 7.99 3.70 -16.56
C ASP A 34 8.53 4.55 -15.40
N GLN A 35 9.84 4.56 -15.27
CA GLN A 35 10.58 5.37 -14.30
C GLN A 35 11.05 6.68 -14.90
N SER A 36 10.34 7.19 -15.93
CA SER A 36 10.70 8.48 -16.49
C SER A 36 10.68 9.57 -15.41
N LEU A 37 11.66 10.44 -15.45
CA LEU A 37 11.74 11.56 -14.50
C LEU A 37 10.50 12.46 -14.59
N GLN A 38 9.91 12.55 -15.79
CA GLN A 38 8.68 13.32 -15.98
C GLN A 38 7.54 12.73 -15.17
N ARG A 39 7.34 11.42 -15.22
CA ARG A 39 6.29 10.75 -14.44
C ARG A 39 6.49 10.95 -12.93
N GLN A 40 7.72 10.88 -12.44
CA GLN A 40 7.98 11.14 -11.03
C GLN A 40 7.65 12.59 -10.64
N ARG A 41 7.87 13.57 -11.53
CA ARG A 41 7.47 14.96 -11.31
C ARG A 41 5.95 15.14 -11.31
N ASP A 42 5.25 14.44 -12.20
CA ASP A 42 3.79 14.48 -12.26
C ASP A 42 3.20 13.92 -10.93
N LEU A 43 3.72 12.80 -10.44
CA LEU A 43 3.34 12.24 -9.14
C LEU A 43 3.62 13.19 -7.96
N VAL A 44 4.74 13.90 -7.97
CA VAL A 44 5.03 14.94 -6.96
C VAL A 44 3.98 16.06 -7.02
N THR A 45 3.56 16.43 -8.22
CA THR A 45 2.51 17.44 -8.39
C THR A 45 1.18 16.96 -7.82
N ASP A 46 0.79 15.71 -8.11
CA ASP A 46 -0.43 15.10 -7.55
C ASP A 46 -0.39 15.05 -6.01
N VAL A 47 0.76 14.67 -5.45
CA VAL A 47 0.99 14.66 -4.01
C VAL A 47 0.84 16.06 -3.41
N ARG A 48 1.45 17.08 -4.02
CA ARG A 48 1.34 18.47 -3.55
C ARG A 48 -0.07 19.02 -3.64
N GLN A 49 -0.84 18.64 -4.66
CA GLN A 49 -2.26 18.99 -4.78
C GLN A 49 -3.12 18.31 -3.72
N ALA A 50 -2.83 17.04 -3.43
CA ALA A 50 -3.52 16.29 -2.38
C ALA A 50 -3.15 16.75 -0.98
N ALA A 51 -1.95 17.32 -0.79
CA ALA A 51 -1.48 17.80 0.49
C ALA A 51 -2.21 19.07 0.93
N GLY A 52 -2.53 19.15 2.21
CA GLY A 52 -3.02 20.38 2.84
C GLY A 52 -1.89 21.28 3.31
N THR A 53 -2.26 22.33 4.05
CA THR A 53 -1.30 23.24 4.72
C THR A 53 -0.75 22.69 6.04
N ARG A 54 -1.30 21.58 6.54
CA ARG A 54 -0.91 20.90 7.77
C ARG A 54 -0.12 19.63 7.46
N GLU A 55 0.42 19.01 8.49
CA GLU A 55 1.02 17.68 8.37
C GLU A 55 0.05 16.71 7.68
N THR A 56 0.48 16.13 6.57
CA THR A 56 -0.38 15.31 5.71
C THR A 56 0.34 14.03 5.31
N VAL A 57 -0.33 12.91 5.48
CA VAL A 57 0.10 11.61 4.93
C VAL A 57 -0.68 11.34 3.65
N VAL A 58 0.02 11.29 2.52
CA VAL A 58 -0.56 10.97 1.20
C VAL A 58 -0.22 9.53 0.86
N VAL A 59 -1.26 8.70 0.68
CA VAL A 59 -1.12 7.29 0.31
C VAL A 59 -1.34 7.14 -1.19
N LEU A 60 -0.35 6.61 -1.89
CA LEU A 60 -0.36 6.33 -3.32
C LEU A 60 -0.50 4.83 -3.59
N PRO A 61 -0.96 4.42 -4.79
CA PRO A 61 -1.19 3.02 -5.13
C PRO A 61 0.05 2.12 -5.08
N GLU A 62 -0.21 0.83 -5.20
CA GLU A 62 0.80 -0.20 -5.44
C GLU A 62 1.58 0.10 -6.73
N SER A 63 2.86 -0.23 -6.73
CA SER A 63 3.80 -0.09 -7.86
C SER A 63 4.00 1.35 -8.37
N THR A 64 3.47 2.36 -7.69
CA THR A 64 3.55 3.77 -8.12
C THR A 64 4.98 4.26 -8.32
N LEU A 65 5.89 3.87 -7.43
CA LEU A 65 7.28 4.30 -7.46
C LEU A 65 8.19 3.37 -8.30
N GLY A 66 7.67 2.22 -8.77
CA GLY A 66 8.48 1.25 -9.48
C GLY A 66 9.58 0.66 -8.60
N PHE A 67 10.83 0.64 -9.08
CA PHE A 67 11.94 0.10 -8.31
C PHE A 67 12.44 1.11 -7.27
N TRP A 68 12.45 0.68 -6.01
CA TRP A 68 12.99 1.49 -4.93
C TRP A 68 14.51 1.53 -4.97
N THR A 69 15.05 2.68 -5.30
CA THR A 69 16.50 2.90 -5.44
C THR A 69 16.96 4.12 -4.63
N PRO A 70 18.25 4.20 -4.24
CA PRO A 70 18.78 5.39 -3.57
C PRO A 70 18.66 6.69 -4.40
N THR A 71 18.62 6.58 -5.72
CA THR A 71 18.42 7.74 -6.61
C THR A 71 16.98 8.25 -6.53
N LEU A 72 16.02 7.34 -6.55
CA LEU A 72 14.61 7.68 -6.43
C LEU A 72 14.29 8.25 -5.04
N GLU A 73 14.84 7.65 -3.99
CA GLU A 73 14.71 8.18 -2.63
C GLU A 73 15.21 9.62 -2.53
N ARG A 74 16.42 9.89 -3.04
CA ARG A 74 16.99 11.25 -3.04
C ARG A 74 16.14 12.24 -3.82
N PHE A 75 15.61 11.85 -4.98
CA PHE A 75 14.71 12.68 -5.77
C PHE A 75 13.49 13.07 -4.94
N TRP A 76 12.76 12.11 -4.40
CA TRP A 76 11.55 12.37 -3.63
C TRP A 76 11.83 13.18 -2.36
N ARG A 77 12.89 12.84 -1.62
CA ARG A 77 13.30 13.62 -0.45
C ARG A 77 13.54 15.09 -0.79
N ASN A 78 14.22 15.36 -1.91
CA ASN A 78 14.48 16.74 -2.34
C ASN A 78 13.18 17.46 -2.74
N GLU A 79 12.29 16.78 -3.44
CA GLU A 79 10.99 17.36 -3.82
C GLU A 79 10.08 17.62 -2.62
N LEU A 80 10.24 16.90 -1.53
CA LEU A 80 9.46 17.11 -0.31
C LEU A 80 10.09 18.10 0.67
N GLN A 81 11.27 18.66 0.36
CA GLN A 81 11.89 19.69 1.20
C GLN A 81 10.97 20.91 1.40
N GLY A 82 10.92 21.41 2.64
CA GLY A 82 10.06 22.53 3.02
C GLY A 82 8.57 22.20 3.08
N THR A 83 8.18 20.94 2.95
CA THR A 83 6.80 20.47 3.14
C THR A 83 6.66 19.69 4.46
N HIS A 84 5.42 19.56 4.93
CA HIS A 84 5.05 18.67 6.05
C HIS A 84 4.35 17.40 5.54
N VAL A 85 4.75 16.92 4.37
CA VAL A 85 4.13 15.77 3.70
C VAL A 85 4.95 14.52 3.92
N THR A 86 4.28 13.44 4.34
CA THR A 86 4.79 12.08 4.29
C THR A 86 4.06 11.33 3.18
N VAL A 87 4.78 10.78 2.22
CA VAL A 87 4.23 9.93 1.17
C VAL A 87 4.36 8.48 1.58
N VAL A 88 3.27 7.73 1.52
CA VAL A 88 3.27 6.26 1.62
C VAL A 88 2.91 5.70 0.25
N ALA A 89 3.77 4.90 -0.35
CA ALA A 89 3.57 4.43 -1.72
C ALA A 89 4.08 3.00 -1.92
N GLY A 90 3.52 2.31 -2.94
CA GLY A 90 3.98 1.00 -3.36
C GLY A 90 5.22 1.07 -4.25
N ALA A 91 6.16 0.15 -4.00
CA ALA A 91 7.41 0.01 -4.76
C ALA A 91 7.86 -1.45 -4.79
N ALA A 92 8.92 -1.75 -5.56
CA ALA A 92 9.57 -3.05 -5.55
C ALA A 92 11.05 -2.91 -5.17
N VAL A 93 11.52 -3.74 -4.25
CA VAL A 93 12.94 -3.92 -3.93
C VAL A 93 13.42 -5.18 -4.61
N VAL A 94 14.32 -5.04 -5.57
CA VAL A 94 14.79 -6.14 -6.43
C VAL A 94 16.23 -6.47 -6.11
N ASP A 95 16.57 -7.75 -6.07
CA ASP A 95 17.94 -8.26 -5.99
C ASP A 95 18.18 -9.41 -6.99
N ALA A 96 19.30 -10.08 -6.91
CA ALA A 96 19.69 -11.15 -7.82
C ALA A 96 18.79 -12.41 -7.72
N VAL A 97 18.04 -12.57 -6.64
CA VAL A 97 17.26 -13.79 -6.37
C VAL A 97 15.77 -13.57 -6.66
N GLY A 98 15.27 -12.36 -6.44
CA GLY A 98 13.84 -12.06 -6.63
C GLY A 98 13.51 -10.62 -6.21
N TYR A 99 12.28 -10.39 -5.81
CA TYR A 99 11.87 -9.07 -5.36
C TYR A 99 10.91 -9.13 -4.16
N ASP A 100 10.91 -8.05 -3.40
CA ASP A 100 9.88 -7.77 -2.41
C ASP A 100 8.95 -6.67 -2.95
N ASN A 101 7.66 -6.92 -2.96
CA ASN A 101 6.66 -5.88 -3.10
C ASN A 101 6.53 -5.16 -1.76
N VAL A 102 6.68 -3.84 -1.75
CA VAL A 102 6.84 -3.08 -0.51
C VAL A 102 5.96 -1.83 -0.47
N MET A 103 5.61 -1.40 0.73
CA MET A 103 5.27 0.00 1.01
C MET A 103 6.50 0.72 1.52
N VAL A 104 6.72 1.92 1.03
CA VAL A 104 7.76 2.84 1.52
C VAL A 104 7.11 4.08 2.10
N ALA A 105 7.75 4.70 3.09
CA ALA A 105 7.43 6.06 3.52
C ALA A 105 8.58 6.97 3.13
N ILE A 106 8.24 8.17 2.66
CA ILE A 106 9.19 9.19 2.23
C ILE A 106 8.73 10.54 2.75
N ASP A 107 9.64 11.29 3.34
CA ASP A 107 9.44 12.67 3.78
C ASP A 107 10.66 13.53 3.44
N ALA A 108 10.70 14.76 3.93
CA ALA A 108 11.83 15.67 3.74
C ALA A 108 13.15 15.19 4.38
N HIS A 109 13.10 14.22 5.29
CA HIS A 109 14.29 13.69 6.00
C HIS A 109 14.86 12.44 5.31
N GLY A 110 14.02 11.70 4.59
CA GLY A 110 14.46 10.52 3.84
C GLY A 110 13.32 9.55 3.54
N GLY A 111 13.70 8.40 2.98
CA GLY A 111 12.78 7.32 2.65
C GLY A 111 13.17 6.01 3.32
N ARG A 112 12.17 5.22 3.68
CA ARG A 112 12.39 3.89 4.26
C ARG A 112 11.36 2.89 3.80
N VAL A 113 11.77 1.63 3.68
CA VAL A 113 10.83 0.52 3.50
C VAL A 113 10.09 0.32 4.82
N LEU A 114 8.77 0.48 4.78
CA LEU A 114 7.89 0.28 5.92
C LEU A 114 7.46 -1.18 6.06
N TYR A 115 7.08 -1.76 4.94
CA TYR A 115 6.38 -3.01 4.89
C TYR A 115 6.81 -3.83 3.69
N ARG A 116 6.95 -5.13 3.87
CA ARG A 116 7.15 -6.12 2.81
C ARG A 116 5.92 -7.00 2.74
N GLU A 117 5.39 -7.19 1.54
CA GLU A 117 4.19 -7.98 1.32
C GLU A 117 4.33 -9.37 1.95
N ARG A 118 3.38 -9.74 2.80
CA ARG A 118 3.39 -11.03 3.51
C ARG A 118 2.90 -12.16 2.63
N MET A 119 1.88 -11.86 1.79
CA MET A 119 1.25 -12.87 0.93
C MET A 119 1.06 -12.33 -0.50
N PRO A 120 2.12 -12.34 -1.31
CA PRO A 120 1.98 -12.06 -2.74
C PRO A 120 1.08 -13.10 -3.42
N VAL A 121 0.52 -12.73 -4.58
CA VAL A 121 -0.39 -13.61 -5.32
C VAL A 121 0.28 -14.95 -5.62
N PRO A 122 -0.25 -16.06 -5.11
CA PRO A 122 0.31 -17.37 -5.39
C PRO A 122 0.33 -17.69 -6.89
N VAL A 123 1.33 -18.43 -7.33
CA VAL A 123 1.54 -18.88 -8.71
C VAL A 123 2.01 -17.76 -9.64
N SER A 124 1.34 -16.61 -9.65
CA SER A 124 1.69 -15.52 -10.57
C SER A 124 2.87 -14.67 -10.08
N MET A 125 2.91 -14.35 -8.79
CA MET A 125 3.99 -13.54 -8.18
C MET A 125 4.90 -14.40 -7.30
N TRP A 126 4.31 -15.13 -6.37
CA TRP A 126 5.02 -15.98 -5.42
C TRP A 126 4.94 -17.44 -5.82
N ARG A 127 6.12 -18.06 -6.00
CA ARG A 127 6.28 -19.45 -6.43
C ARG A 127 7.11 -20.21 -5.40
N PRO A 128 6.50 -20.77 -4.36
CA PRO A 128 7.22 -21.43 -3.27
C PRO A 128 8.09 -22.60 -3.74
N TRP A 129 7.77 -23.22 -4.88
CA TRP A 129 8.55 -24.32 -5.50
C TRP A 129 9.88 -23.87 -6.11
N GLU A 130 10.11 -22.58 -6.39
CA GLU A 130 11.40 -22.07 -6.90
C GLU A 130 12.58 -22.47 -6.02
N ARG A 131 12.35 -22.68 -4.72
CA ARG A 131 13.35 -23.22 -3.80
C ARG A 131 13.91 -24.58 -4.23
N TRP A 132 13.12 -25.38 -4.95
CA TRP A 132 13.49 -26.72 -5.38
C TRP A 132 13.91 -26.76 -6.85
N THR A 133 13.40 -25.86 -7.69
CA THR A 133 13.68 -25.81 -9.12
C THR A 133 14.89 -24.94 -9.47
N ARG A 134 15.44 -24.18 -8.52
CA ARG A 134 16.49 -23.17 -8.73
C ARG A 134 16.09 -22.04 -9.68
N GLU A 135 14.81 -21.91 -9.97
CA GLU A 135 14.29 -20.73 -10.66
C GLU A 135 14.39 -19.51 -9.75
N THR A 136 14.61 -18.34 -10.31
CA THR A 136 14.75 -17.08 -9.58
C THR A 136 13.87 -16.02 -10.22
N GLY A 137 13.56 -14.95 -9.49
CA GLY A 137 12.85 -13.78 -10.03
C GLY A 137 11.43 -13.59 -9.53
N GLY A 138 10.88 -14.50 -8.73
CA GLY A 138 9.55 -14.36 -8.12
C GLY A 138 9.51 -13.39 -6.94
N ALA A 139 8.30 -13.00 -6.54
CA ALA A 139 8.07 -12.25 -5.32
C ALA A 139 8.34 -13.10 -4.07
N ARG A 140 8.90 -12.49 -3.05
CA ARG A 140 9.09 -13.14 -1.75
C ARG A 140 7.87 -12.97 -0.86
N ALA A 141 7.43 -14.06 -0.24
CA ALA A 141 6.40 -14.03 0.79
C ALA A 141 7.04 -13.88 2.18
N ASN A 142 6.64 -12.82 2.89
CA ASN A 142 7.16 -12.49 4.22
C ASN A 142 6.10 -12.78 5.30
N LEU A 143 5.57 -14.00 5.34
CA LEU A 143 4.34 -14.43 6.04
C LEU A 143 4.18 -13.93 7.49
N PHE A 144 5.27 -13.70 8.20
CA PHE A 144 5.26 -13.29 9.62
C PHE A 144 5.88 -11.92 9.88
N ALA A 145 6.27 -11.19 8.80
CA ALA A 145 6.94 -9.91 8.94
C ALA A 145 5.95 -8.75 9.07
N ASN A 146 6.38 -7.73 9.83
CA ASN A 146 5.78 -6.39 9.86
C ASN A 146 4.24 -6.36 9.91
N PRO A 147 3.57 -7.02 10.89
CA PRO A 147 2.10 -7.01 10.96
C PRO A 147 1.52 -5.61 11.15
N VAL A 148 2.28 -4.72 11.77
CA VAL A 148 2.01 -3.29 11.88
C VAL A 148 3.28 -2.49 11.66
N VAL A 149 3.14 -1.25 11.20
CA VAL A 149 4.23 -0.31 11.01
C VAL A 149 3.84 1.07 11.53
N GLU A 150 4.81 1.92 11.79
CA GLU A 150 4.57 3.26 12.33
C GLU A 150 4.83 4.32 11.26
N VAL A 151 3.86 5.24 11.07
CA VAL A 151 3.93 6.37 10.13
C VAL A 151 3.31 7.58 10.79
N ALA A 152 4.01 8.71 10.80
CA ALA A 152 3.53 9.97 11.37
C ALA A 152 2.90 9.79 12.77
N GLY A 153 3.57 9.03 13.65
CA GLY A 153 3.11 8.75 15.01
C GLY A 153 1.87 7.85 15.13
N ARG A 154 1.43 7.21 14.03
CA ARG A 154 0.31 6.27 14.01
C ARG A 154 0.77 4.87 13.68
N LYS A 155 0.23 3.89 14.40
CA LYS A 155 0.41 2.48 14.11
C LYS A 155 -0.59 2.03 13.05
N ILE A 156 -0.12 1.60 11.91
CA ILE A 156 -0.99 1.19 10.81
C ILE A 156 -0.89 -0.32 10.52
N ALA A 157 -1.99 -0.90 10.06
CA ALA A 157 -2.04 -2.24 9.46
C ALA A 157 -1.87 -2.09 7.95
N PRO A 158 -0.69 -2.41 7.37
CA PRO A 158 -0.47 -2.32 5.94
C PRO A 158 -1.03 -3.56 5.23
N LEU A 159 -1.67 -3.35 4.08
CA LEU A 159 -2.11 -4.40 3.16
C LEU A 159 -1.80 -4.01 1.73
N ILE A 160 -1.20 -4.92 0.97
CA ILE A 160 -0.91 -4.73 -0.45
C ILE A 160 -1.78 -5.69 -1.26
N CYS A 161 -2.54 -5.15 -2.20
CA CYS A 161 -3.25 -5.86 -3.27
C CYS A 161 -4.02 -7.11 -2.80
N TYR A 162 -3.53 -8.29 -3.10
CA TYR A 162 -4.17 -9.57 -2.79
C TYR A 162 -4.40 -9.80 -1.28
N GLU A 163 -3.56 -9.23 -0.41
CA GLU A 163 -3.65 -9.42 1.03
C GLU A 163 -4.97 -9.00 1.65
N GLN A 164 -5.66 -8.05 1.02
CA GLN A 164 -6.99 -7.60 1.48
C GLN A 164 -8.09 -8.66 1.29
N LEU A 165 -7.85 -9.68 0.45
CA LEU A 165 -8.77 -10.77 0.20
C LEU A 165 -8.52 -11.99 1.08
N VAL A 166 -7.42 -12.02 1.82
CA VAL A 166 -7.03 -13.15 2.67
C VAL A 166 -7.07 -12.79 4.14
N LEU A 167 -7.46 -13.80 4.96
CA LEU A 167 -7.66 -13.61 6.40
C LEU A 167 -6.36 -13.39 7.18
N TRP A 168 -5.29 -14.09 6.80
CA TRP A 168 -4.06 -14.13 7.59
C TRP A 168 -3.42 -12.75 7.83
N PRO A 169 -3.17 -11.92 6.78
CA PRO A 169 -2.53 -10.63 6.98
C PRO A 169 -3.33 -9.70 7.89
N ILE A 170 -4.64 -9.60 7.68
CA ILE A 170 -5.46 -8.67 8.47
C ILE A 170 -5.61 -9.14 9.92
N LEU A 171 -5.87 -10.44 10.17
CA LEU A 171 -5.99 -10.95 11.53
C LEU A 171 -4.69 -10.79 12.30
N GLN A 172 -3.55 -11.08 11.68
CA GLN A 172 -2.24 -10.88 12.29
C GLN A 172 -2.02 -9.42 12.68
N SER A 173 -2.37 -8.47 11.80
CA SER A 173 -2.24 -7.03 12.09
C SER A 173 -3.16 -6.60 13.25
N MET A 174 -4.38 -7.10 13.31
CA MET A 174 -5.36 -6.72 14.35
C MET A 174 -4.95 -7.16 15.76
N LEU A 175 -4.11 -8.17 15.92
CA LEU A 175 -3.54 -8.56 17.22
C LEU A 175 -2.71 -7.43 17.86
N TYR A 176 -2.20 -6.50 17.06
CA TYR A 176 -1.36 -5.38 17.50
C TYR A 176 -2.13 -4.07 17.67
N ARG A 177 -3.46 -4.07 17.52
CA ARG A 177 -4.35 -2.91 17.69
C ARG A 177 -3.87 -1.68 16.90
N PRO A 178 -3.90 -1.72 15.56
CA PRO A 178 -3.53 -0.58 14.75
C PRO A 178 -4.56 0.56 14.87
N ASP A 179 -4.09 1.79 14.66
CA ASP A 179 -4.94 2.99 14.62
C ASP A 179 -5.66 3.16 13.28
N ALA A 180 -5.12 2.58 12.20
CA ALA A 180 -5.72 2.61 10.88
C ALA A 180 -5.29 1.40 10.04
N ILE A 181 -6.11 1.03 9.06
CA ILE A 181 -5.75 0.13 7.96
C ILE A 181 -5.32 0.99 6.78
N VAL A 182 -4.14 0.72 6.22
CA VAL A 182 -3.66 1.37 4.99
C VAL A 182 -3.54 0.33 3.90
N LEU A 183 -4.30 0.53 2.84
CA LEU A 183 -4.42 -0.42 1.76
C LEU A 183 -4.03 0.23 0.44
N ILE A 184 -3.12 -0.41 -0.28
CA ILE A 184 -2.74 -0.04 -1.63
C ILE A 184 -2.99 -1.20 -2.58
N GLY A 185 -3.39 -0.88 -3.80
CA GLY A 185 -3.64 -1.89 -4.82
C GLY A 185 -3.39 -1.40 -6.24
N ASN A 186 -3.30 -2.35 -7.15
CA ASN A 186 -3.09 -2.09 -8.56
C ASN A 186 -4.06 -2.96 -9.38
N GLY A 187 -4.95 -2.31 -10.11
CA GLY A 187 -6.01 -2.97 -10.85
C GLY A 187 -5.95 -2.82 -12.37
N TRP A 188 -4.92 -2.21 -12.93
CA TRP A 188 -4.81 -1.94 -14.37
C TRP A 188 -5.04 -3.16 -15.27
N TRP A 189 -4.67 -4.36 -14.80
CA TRP A 189 -4.81 -5.62 -15.52
C TRP A 189 -6.24 -6.19 -15.49
N THR A 190 -7.15 -5.57 -14.74
CA THR A 190 -8.52 -6.04 -14.54
C THR A 190 -9.55 -5.28 -15.38
N THR A 191 -9.12 -4.67 -16.50
CA THR A 191 -9.98 -3.86 -17.37
C THR A 191 -11.30 -4.58 -17.67
N GLY A 192 -12.42 -3.99 -17.24
CA GLY A 192 -13.75 -4.59 -17.35
C GLY A 192 -14.10 -5.63 -16.27
N GLY A 193 -13.22 -5.91 -15.32
CA GLY A 193 -13.46 -6.84 -14.20
C GLY A 193 -13.92 -6.13 -12.92
N ASN A 194 -14.46 -6.92 -11.98
CA ASN A 194 -14.95 -6.43 -10.68
C ASN A 194 -13.90 -6.51 -9.55
N ILE A 195 -12.64 -6.83 -9.86
CA ILE A 195 -11.62 -7.12 -8.84
C ILE A 195 -11.40 -5.91 -7.92
N ILE A 196 -11.24 -4.71 -8.46
CA ILE A 196 -11.05 -3.49 -7.65
C ILE A 196 -12.27 -3.26 -6.74
N ALA A 197 -13.48 -3.45 -7.27
CA ALA A 197 -14.70 -3.30 -6.48
C ALA A 197 -14.77 -4.33 -5.35
N ILE A 198 -14.40 -5.58 -5.62
CA ILE A 198 -14.34 -6.66 -4.61
C ILE A 198 -13.27 -6.33 -3.55
N GLN A 199 -12.10 -5.90 -3.96
CA GLN A 199 -11.02 -5.50 -3.05
C GLN A 199 -11.46 -4.34 -2.14
N ARG A 200 -12.06 -3.29 -2.70
CA ARG A 200 -12.60 -2.17 -1.92
C ARG A 200 -13.71 -2.60 -0.95
N ALA A 201 -14.59 -3.50 -1.38
CA ALA A 201 -15.65 -4.04 -0.53
C ALA A 201 -15.07 -4.86 0.63
N SER A 202 -14.07 -5.71 0.36
CA SER A 202 -13.37 -6.49 1.39
C SER A 202 -12.67 -5.57 2.40
N ALA A 203 -11.96 -4.56 1.93
CA ALA A 203 -11.29 -3.58 2.79
C ALA A 203 -12.27 -2.83 3.72
N LYS A 204 -13.41 -2.39 3.17
CA LYS A 204 -14.49 -1.76 3.95
C LYS A 204 -15.08 -2.73 4.98
N ALA A 205 -15.24 -4.00 4.62
CA ALA A 205 -15.72 -5.02 5.55
C ALA A 205 -14.74 -5.23 6.72
N TRP A 206 -13.43 -5.27 6.47
CA TRP A 206 -12.41 -5.33 7.52
C TRP A 206 -12.45 -4.11 8.45
N SER A 207 -12.52 -2.91 7.87
CA SER A 207 -12.63 -1.67 8.63
C SER A 207 -13.87 -1.69 9.53
N ALA A 208 -15.02 -2.08 9.00
CA ALA A 208 -16.27 -2.18 9.76
C ALA A 208 -16.21 -3.26 10.84
N LEU A 209 -15.65 -4.44 10.53
CA LEU A 209 -15.56 -5.57 11.45
C LEU A 209 -14.71 -5.24 12.68
N PHE A 210 -13.58 -4.57 12.48
CA PHE A 210 -12.64 -4.25 13.55
C PHE A 210 -12.80 -2.86 14.15
N GLY A 211 -13.68 -2.02 13.58
CA GLY A 211 -13.87 -0.65 14.02
C GLY A 211 -12.64 0.24 13.81
N VAL A 212 -11.83 -0.04 12.77
CA VAL A 212 -10.56 0.65 12.50
C VAL A 212 -10.69 1.48 11.22
N PRO A 213 -10.31 2.77 11.23
CA PRO A 213 -10.31 3.63 10.04
C PRO A 213 -9.53 3.03 8.88
N LEU A 214 -9.96 3.33 7.65
CA LEU A 214 -9.42 2.76 6.43
C LEU A 214 -8.97 3.85 5.45
N VAL A 215 -7.69 3.84 5.07
CA VAL A 215 -7.14 4.64 3.98
C VAL A 215 -6.85 3.73 2.79
N ILE A 216 -7.41 4.07 1.63
CA ILE A 216 -7.31 3.26 0.41
C ILE A 216 -6.70 4.08 -0.73
N SER A 217 -5.87 3.43 -1.53
CA SER A 217 -5.35 3.98 -2.77
C SER A 217 -5.18 2.90 -3.84
N PHE A 218 -5.73 3.12 -5.02
CA PHE A 218 -5.69 2.19 -6.15
C PHE A 218 -5.18 2.87 -7.43
N ASN A 219 -4.42 2.10 -8.22
CA ASN A 219 -4.25 2.35 -9.65
C ASN A 219 -5.42 1.69 -10.39
N THR A 220 -6.22 2.46 -11.12
CA THR A 220 -7.44 2.04 -11.82
C THR A 220 -7.26 2.10 -13.32
#